data_85f20f2448ec698e7215b5a9b445ee06
#
_entry.id   85f20f2448ec698e7215b5a9b445ee06
#
_cell.length_a   1.000
_cell.length_b   1.000
_cell.length_c   1.000
_cell.angle_alpha   90.00
_cell.angle_beta   90.00
_cell.angle_gamma   90.00
#
_symmetry.space_group_name_H-M   'P 1'
#
loop_
_entity.id
_entity.type
_entity.pdbx_description
1 polymer ?
#
loop_
_entity_poly.entity_id
_entity_poly.type
_entity_poly.pdbx_seq_one_letter_code
_entity_poly.pdbx_strand_id
1 'polypeptide(L)'
;PSRIGIQSHTLTRHCIGYVRRGTKYIYYGDVRHAVGAGEVFYLSAGTHYTEDVPTGSRNFEQVVFYYTSEQLARILNNLSLTYQLAITNDHSCPECEKQSHVVAPGWPALKNFFSTINAGLRDNLFADDDTAVHLKLTELVYLILSQGECCLKSKILSNMDLTKENFEQIVHNSIFTDISI
;
A
#
# COMPACT_ATOMS: atom_id res chain seq x y z
N PRO A 1 -10.66 -15.25 23.66
CA PRO A 1 -10.28 -14.94 22.28
C PRO A 1 -9.11 -15.83 21.93
N SER A 2 -9.38 -16.79 21.01
CA SER A 2 -8.37 -17.72 20.52
C SER A 2 -7.33 -16.92 19.72
N ARG A 3 -6.04 -17.05 20.07
CA ARG A 3 -4.95 -16.65 19.20
C ARG A 3 -5.14 -17.43 17.90
N ILE A 4 -5.33 -16.72 16.82
CA ILE A 4 -5.22 -17.30 15.48
C ILE A 4 -3.71 -17.43 15.28
N GLY A 5 -3.17 -18.64 15.32
CA GLY A 5 -1.74 -18.88 15.15
C GLY A 5 -1.24 -18.43 13.76
N ILE A 6 0.03 -18.67 13.49
CA ILE A 6 0.66 -18.32 12.19
C ILE A 6 -0.13 -18.95 11.05
N GLN A 7 -0.54 -18.13 10.11
CA GLN A 7 -1.26 -18.53 8.89
C GLN A 7 -0.41 -18.22 7.65
N SER A 8 -0.47 -19.14 6.69
CA SER A 8 0.11 -18.94 5.36
C SER A 8 -0.95 -18.38 4.43
N HIS A 9 -0.64 -17.29 3.75
CA HIS A 9 -1.51 -16.65 2.75
C HIS A 9 -0.77 -16.50 1.44
N THR A 10 -1.34 -17.02 0.36
CA THR A 10 -0.84 -16.76 -1.00
C THR A 10 -1.68 -15.66 -1.62
N LEU A 11 -1.07 -14.49 -1.79
CA LEU A 11 -1.69 -13.32 -2.38
C LEU A 11 -1.47 -13.31 -3.90
N THR A 12 -2.54 -13.17 -4.67
CA THR A 12 -2.49 -12.98 -6.13
C THR A 12 -2.36 -11.51 -6.52
N ARG A 13 -2.50 -10.61 -5.56
CA ARG A 13 -2.40 -9.16 -5.70
C ARG A 13 -1.53 -8.58 -4.60
N HIS A 14 -0.93 -7.44 -4.87
CA HIS A 14 -0.28 -6.64 -3.82
C HIS A 14 -1.32 -6.09 -2.85
N CYS A 15 -0.91 -5.80 -1.63
CA CYS A 15 -1.82 -5.13 -0.70
C CYS A 15 -1.12 -4.06 0.15
N ILE A 16 -1.89 -3.04 0.50
CA ILE A 16 -1.55 -2.04 1.52
C ILE A 16 -2.60 -2.15 2.61
N GLY A 17 -2.16 -2.41 3.83
CA GLY A 17 -3.03 -2.56 4.96
C GLY A 17 -2.70 -1.58 6.10
N TYR A 18 -3.70 -1.30 6.92
CA TYR A 18 -3.60 -0.47 8.10
C TYR A 18 -4.19 -1.21 9.29
N VAL A 19 -3.42 -1.40 10.34
CA VAL A 19 -3.88 -2.04 11.56
C VAL A 19 -4.59 -1.00 12.43
N ARG A 20 -5.87 -1.25 12.69
CA ARG A 20 -6.70 -0.39 13.54
C ARG A 20 -6.64 -0.78 15.00
N ARG A 21 -6.59 -2.09 15.25
CA ARG A 21 -6.60 -2.67 16.59
C ARG A 21 -5.91 -4.01 16.61
N GLY A 22 -5.16 -4.28 17.66
CA GLY A 22 -4.37 -5.48 17.80
C GLY A 22 -2.99 -5.31 17.19
N THR A 23 -2.32 -6.41 16.94
CA THR A 23 -1.00 -6.47 16.32
C THR A 23 -1.00 -7.54 15.25
N LYS A 24 -0.55 -7.20 14.06
CA LYS A 24 -0.23 -8.16 13.01
C LYS A 24 1.26 -8.45 13.08
N TYR A 25 1.63 -9.72 13.03
CA TYR A 25 3.01 -10.12 12.83
C TYR A 25 3.19 -10.62 11.41
N ILE A 26 4.27 -10.20 10.77
CA ILE A 26 4.70 -10.67 9.44
C ILE A 26 6.02 -11.41 9.64
N TYR A 27 6.09 -12.64 9.18
CA TYR A 27 7.26 -13.51 9.31
C TYR A 27 8.02 -13.55 7.99
N TYR A 28 9.33 -13.34 8.07
CA TYR A 28 10.25 -13.43 6.94
C TYR A 28 11.53 -14.15 7.38
N GLY A 29 11.70 -15.39 6.92
CA GLY A 29 12.73 -16.27 7.49
C GLY A 29 12.55 -16.42 9.00
N ASP A 30 13.60 -16.18 9.75
CA ASP A 30 13.59 -16.26 11.22
C ASP A 30 13.21 -14.93 11.90
N VAL A 31 12.87 -13.91 11.10
CA VAL A 31 12.56 -12.57 11.62
C VAL A 31 11.04 -12.37 11.66
N ARG A 32 10.58 -11.79 12.76
CA ARG A 32 9.18 -11.40 12.97
C ARG A 32 9.06 -9.89 13.06
N HIS A 33 8.31 -9.30 12.14
CA HIS A 33 8.02 -7.87 12.13
C HIS A 33 6.62 -7.61 12.70
N ALA A 34 6.55 -6.77 13.72
CA ALA A 34 5.28 -6.38 14.32
C ALA A 34 4.71 -5.15 13.59
N VAL A 35 3.40 -5.17 13.35
CA VAL A 35 2.61 -4.04 12.86
C VAL A 35 1.56 -3.74 13.91
N GLY A 36 1.75 -2.67 14.65
CA GLY A 36 0.83 -2.24 15.70
C GLY A 36 -0.33 -1.40 15.20
N ALA A 37 -1.26 -1.09 16.11
CA ALA A 37 -2.36 -0.19 15.81
C ALA A 37 -1.83 1.21 15.40
N GLY A 38 -2.31 1.73 14.27
CA GLY A 38 -1.87 3.01 13.70
C GLY A 38 -0.71 2.89 12.71
N GLU A 39 -0.23 1.68 12.44
CA GLU A 39 0.81 1.41 11.47
C GLU A 39 0.25 0.83 10.17
N VAL A 40 1.02 1.02 9.11
CA VAL A 40 0.73 0.57 7.74
C VAL A 40 1.68 -0.56 7.38
N PHE A 41 1.19 -1.52 6.64
CA PHE A 41 2.02 -2.56 6.04
C PHE A 41 1.74 -2.68 4.54
N TYR A 42 2.75 -3.12 3.82
CA TYR A 42 2.67 -3.54 2.44
C TYR A 42 3.08 -5.01 2.34
N LEU A 43 2.36 -5.80 1.55
CA LEU A 43 2.74 -7.14 1.13
C LEU A 43 2.70 -7.22 -0.40
N SER A 44 3.76 -7.74 -1.00
CA SER A 44 3.75 -8.04 -2.44
C SER A 44 2.83 -9.22 -2.75
N ALA A 45 2.46 -9.41 -4.00
CA ALA A 45 1.92 -10.70 -4.46
C ALA A 45 2.92 -11.81 -4.13
N GLY A 46 2.43 -12.98 -3.71
CA GLY A 46 3.26 -14.10 -3.27
C GLY A 46 2.79 -14.71 -1.95
N THR A 47 3.57 -15.61 -1.39
CA THR A 47 3.24 -16.30 -0.14
C THR A 47 3.83 -15.56 1.06
N HIS A 48 2.97 -15.28 2.03
CA HIS A 48 3.32 -14.62 3.29
C HIS A 48 2.83 -15.44 4.48
N TYR A 49 3.57 -15.35 5.57
CA TYR A 49 3.22 -15.95 6.85
C TYR A 49 2.90 -14.84 7.83
N THR A 50 1.67 -14.81 8.36
CA THR A 50 1.22 -13.76 9.26
C THR A 50 0.48 -14.34 10.46
N GLU A 51 0.44 -13.56 11.54
CA GLU A 51 -0.33 -13.87 12.73
C GLU A 51 -1.06 -12.60 13.19
N ASP A 52 -2.36 -12.69 13.38
CA ASP A 52 -3.19 -11.58 13.85
C ASP A 52 -3.49 -11.79 15.34
N VAL A 53 -3.00 -10.88 16.17
CA VAL A 53 -3.11 -10.96 17.63
C VAL A 53 -4.05 -9.88 18.16
N PRO A 54 -5.18 -10.28 18.78
CA PRO A 54 -6.11 -9.35 19.42
C PRO A 54 -5.47 -8.64 20.62
N THR A 55 -5.94 -7.45 20.94
CA THR A 55 -5.55 -6.72 22.16
C THR A 55 -6.64 -6.85 23.23
N GLY A 56 -6.32 -7.51 24.34
CA GLY A 56 -7.24 -7.75 25.44
C GLY A 56 -8.45 -8.60 25.00
N SER A 57 -9.66 -8.14 25.32
CA SER A 57 -10.92 -8.81 24.95
C SER A 57 -11.47 -8.39 23.58
N ARG A 58 -10.79 -7.47 22.88
CA ARG A 58 -11.24 -6.92 21.60
C ARG A 58 -10.61 -7.66 20.44
N ASN A 59 -11.37 -7.82 19.35
CA ASN A 59 -10.88 -8.47 18.13
C ASN A 59 -9.78 -7.67 17.45
N PHE A 60 -8.94 -8.37 16.67
CA PHE A 60 -8.04 -7.74 15.71
C PHE A 60 -8.85 -7.06 14.57
N GLU A 61 -8.46 -5.86 14.18
CA GLU A 61 -9.11 -5.12 13.09
C GLU A 61 -8.07 -4.48 12.19
N GLN A 62 -8.26 -4.66 10.89
CA GLN A 62 -7.46 -4.02 9.84
C GLN A 62 -8.33 -3.59 8.67
N VAL A 63 -7.83 -2.64 7.88
CA VAL A 63 -8.36 -2.27 6.56
C VAL A 63 -7.28 -2.57 5.54
N VAL A 64 -7.62 -3.26 4.44
CA VAL A 64 -6.67 -3.68 3.43
C VAL A 64 -7.18 -3.32 2.05
N PHE A 65 -6.35 -2.69 1.24
CA PHE A 65 -6.55 -2.47 -0.19
C PHE A 65 -5.71 -3.48 -0.96
N TYR A 66 -6.35 -4.20 -1.88
CA TYR A 66 -5.70 -5.10 -2.81
C TYR A 66 -5.64 -4.48 -4.21
N TYR A 67 -4.53 -4.63 -4.91
CA TYR A 67 -4.37 -4.12 -6.26
C TYR A 67 -3.39 -4.95 -7.08
N THR A 68 -3.53 -4.90 -8.40
CA THR A 68 -2.58 -5.48 -9.35
C THR A 68 -1.55 -4.43 -9.77
N SER A 69 -0.40 -4.87 -10.30
CA SER A 69 0.60 -3.97 -10.89
C SER A 69 0.01 -3.12 -12.01
N GLU A 70 -0.92 -3.68 -12.80
CA GLU A 70 -1.60 -2.96 -13.87
C GLU A 70 -2.52 -1.85 -13.34
N GLN A 71 -3.28 -2.12 -12.27
CA GLN A 71 -4.12 -1.09 -11.62
C GLN A 71 -3.25 0.05 -11.08
N LEU A 72 -2.13 -0.28 -10.44
CA LEU A 72 -1.19 0.72 -9.94
C LEU A 72 -0.61 1.56 -11.08
N ALA A 73 -0.17 0.93 -12.18
CA ALA A 73 0.38 1.63 -13.34
C ALA A 73 -0.62 2.63 -13.93
N ARG A 74 -1.91 2.27 -14.02
CA ARG A 74 -2.97 3.18 -14.48
C ARG A 74 -3.16 4.36 -13.51
N ILE A 75 -3.13 4.11 -12.21
CA ILE A 75 -3.22 5.16 -11.18
C ILE A 75 -2.05 6.13 -11.31
N LEU A 76 -0.83 5.63 -11.39
CA LEU A 76 0.38 6.46 -11.51
C LEU A 76 0.36 7.30 -12.79
N ASN A 77 -0.04 6.69 -13.90
CA ASN A 77 -0.16 7.38 -15.17
C ASN A 77 -1.19 8.53 -15.09
N ASN A 78 -2.34 8.29 -14.47
CA ASN A 78 -3.35 9.32 -14.26
C ASN A 78 -2.84 10.43 -13.33
N LEU A 79 -2.17 10.09 -12.23
CA LEU A 79 -1.60 11.08 -11.30
C LEU A 79 -0.51 11.93 -11.97
N SER A 80 0.34 11.31 -12.79
CA SER A 80 1.38 12.02 -13.51
C SER A 80 0.83 12.91 -14.62
N LEU A 81 -0.03 12.38 -15.51
CA LEU A 81 -0.50 13.11 -16.68
C LEU A 81 -1.60 14.13 -16.38
N THR A 82 -2.55 13.77 -15.50
CA THR A 82 -3.70 14.63 -15.21
C THR A 82 -3.39 15.66 -14.15
N TYR A 83 -2.63 15.26 -13.12
CA TYR A 83 -2.33 16.12 -11.96
C TYR A 83 -0.89 16.61 -11.93
N GLN A 84 -0.09 16.28 -12.95
CA GLN A 84 1.32 16.68 -13.08
C GLN A 84 2.16 16.31 -11.83
N LEU A 85 1.81 15.19 -11.18
CA LEU A 85 2.55 14.70 -10.03
C LEU A 85 3.90 14.14 -10.50
N ALA A 86 4.99 14.70 -10.02
CA ALA A 86 6.32 14.13 -10.23
C ALA A 86 6.47 12.85 -9.41
N ILE A 87 6.65 11.73 -10.09
CA ILE A 87 6.85 10.42 -9.46
C ILE A 87 8.33 10.09 -9.49
N THR A 88 8.97 10.15 -8.33
CA THR A 88 10.40 9.83 -8.15
C THR A 88 10.54 8.66 -7.18
N ASN A 89 11.62 7.90 -7.32
CA ASN A 89 11.99 6.83 -6.40
C ASN A 89 13.50 6.91 -6.12
N ASP A 90 13.88 7.87 -5.28
CA ASP A 90 15.27 8.13 -4.92
C ASP A 90 15.68 7.42 -3.61
N HIS A 91 14.72 6.72 -2.97
CA HIS A 91 14.99 5.96 -1.76
C HIS A 91 15.72 4.65 -2.09
N SER A 92 16.83 4.40 -1.42
CA SER A 92 17.57 3.15 -1.50
C SER A 92 17.95 2.68 -0.09
N CYS A 93 17.54 1.48 0.25
CA CYS A 93 18.00 0.80 1.45
C CYS A 93 17.97 -0.72 1.26
N PRO A 94 18.85 -1.48 1.93
CA PRO A 94 18.93 -2.95 1.79
C PRO A 94 17.63 -3.69 2.18
N GLU A 95 16.84 -3.11 3.08
CA GLU A 95 15.60 -3.71 3.56
C GLU A 95 14.50 -3.64 2.48
N CYS A 96 14.40 -2.51 1.77
CA CYS A 96 13.44 -2.38 0.69
C CYS A 96 13.69 -3.35 -0.47
N GLU A 97 14.95 -3.67 -0.74
CA GLU A 97 15.31 -4.53 -1.86
C GLU A 97 15.07 -6.01 -1.57
N LYS A 98 15.31 -6.44 -0.34
CA LYS A 98 15.33 -7.86 0.02
C LYS A 98 13.99 -8.42 0.50
N GLN A 99 13.13 -7.58 1.10
CA GLN A 99 11.91 -8.05 1.75
C GLN A 99 10.70 -7.89 0.84
N SER A 100 9.79 -8.86 0.87
CA SER A 100 8.51 -8.83 0.16
C SER A 100 7.44 -8.02 0.90
N HIS A 101 7.79 -7.39 2.00
CA HIS A 101 6.93 -6.59 2.85
C HIS A 101 7.63 -5.33 3.36
N VAL A 102 6.84 -4.35 3.77
CA VAL A 102 7.30 -3.14 4.46
C VAL A 102 6.33 -2.85 5.60
N VAL A 103 6.86 -2.37 6.71
CA VAL A 103 6.08 -1.81 7.83
C VAL A 103 6.50 -0.35 8.01
N ALA A 104 5.53 0.53 8.14
CA ALA A 104 5.77 1.94 8.33
C ALA A 104 4.79 2.55 9.35
N PRO A 105 5.20 3.56 10.14
CA PRO A 105 4.27 4.30 10.97
C PRO A 105 3.27 5.05 10.10
N GLY A 106 2.00 5.07 10.51
CA GLY A 106 0.99 5.90 9.85
C GLY A 106 1.18 7.37 10.21
N TRP A 107 1.34 8.23 9.21
CA TRP A 107 1.35 9.70 9.39
C TRP A 107 -0.08 10.28 9.41
N PRO A 108 -0.28 11.53 9.84
CA PRO A 108 -1.61 12.09 10.08
C PRO A 108 -2.57 11.98 8.91
N ALA A 109 -2.15 12.30 7.69
CA ALA A 109 -3.02 12.22 6.51
C ALA A 109 -3.49 10.78 6.24
N LEU A 110 -2.59 9.81 6.39
CA LEU A 110 -2.90 8.40 6.19
C LEU A 110 -3.83 7.84 7.29
N LYS A 111 -3.62 8.23 8.54
CA LYS A 111 -4.52 7.88 9.66
C LYS A 111 -5.93 8.43 9.44
N ASN A 112 -6.05 9.67 8.99
CA ASN A 112 -7.33 10.30 8.65
C ASN A 112 -8.02 9.58 7.49
N PHE A 113 -7.27 9.25 6.43
CA PHE A 113 -7.76 8.48 5.32
C PHE A 113 -8.36 7.14 5.78
N PHE A 114 -7.63 6.32 6.51
CA PHE A 114 -8.12 5.02 6.99
C PHE A 114 -9.27 5.15 8.00
N SER A 115 -9.32 6.21 8.78
CA SER A 115 -10.47 6.50 9.64
C SER A 115 -11.75 6.74 8.83
N THR A 116 -11.65 7.51 7.74
CA THR A 116 -12.76 7.77 6.81
C THR A 116 -13.20 6.51 6.08
N ILE A 117 -12.26 5.71 5.58
CA ILE A 117 -12.55 4.42 4.94
C ILE A 117 -13.32 3.51 5.89
N ASN A 118 -12.88 3.43 7.13
CA ASN A 118 -13.56 2.58 8.11
C ASN A 118 -14.99 3.06 8.44
N ALA A 119 -15.23 4.34 8.50
CA ALA A 119 -16.59 4.88 8.65
C ALA A 119 -17.44 4.46 7.44
N GLY A 120 -16.94 4.65 6.22
CA GLY A 120 -17.62 4.25 5.00
C GLY A 120 -17.91 2.76 4.91
N LEU A 121 -17.00 1.90 5.37
CA LEU A 121 -17.21 0.45 5.41
C LEU A 121 -18.34 0.07 6.37
N ARG A 122 -18.42 0.71 7.55
CA ARG A 122 -19.52 0.50 8.50
C ARG A 122 -20.87 0.94 7.94
N ASP A 123 -20.89 2.02 7.19
CA ASP A 123 -22.09 2.58 6.59
C ASP A 123 -22.40 1.95 5.21
N ASN A 124 -21.65 0.91 4.81
CA ASN A 124 -21.81 0.17 3.56
C ASN A 124 -21.68 1.04 2.27
N LEU A 125 -20.92 2.14 2.34
CA LEU A 125 -20.78 3.10 1.24
C LEU A 125 -19.97 2.57 0.05
N PHE A 126 -19.24 1.46 0.21
CA PHE A 126 -18.37 0.87 -0.82
C PHE A 126 -18.91 -0.46 -1.34
N ALA A 127 -20.10 -0.89 -0.87
CA ALA A 127 -20.69 -2.12 -1.35
C ALA A 127 -21.11 -1.92 -2.82
N ASP A 128 -20.69 -2.85 -3.65
CA ASP A 128 -21.03 -2.92 -5.07
C ASP A 128 -20.60 -1.69 -5.91
N ASP A 129 -19.67 -0.85 -5.43
CA ASP A 129 -19.14 0.29 -6.15
C ASP A 129 -17.63 0.20 -6.36
N ASP A 130 -17.21 -0.52 -7.41
CA ASP A 130 -15.82 -0.66 -7.81
C ASP A 130 -15.17 0.69 -8.14
N THR A 131 -15.94 1.66 -8.60
CA THR A 131 -15.44 3.01 -8.91
C THR A 131 -15.06 3.75 -7.64
N ALA A 132 -15.90 3.70 -6.61
CA ALA A 132 -15.60 4.31 -5.31
C ALA A 132 -14.35 3.68 -4.68
N VAL A 133 -14.21 2.35 -4.74
CA VAL A 133 -13.02 1.64 -4.26
C VAL A 133 -11.78 2.08 -5.05
N HIS A 134 -11.87 2.19 -6.37
CA HIS A 134 -10.75 2.63 -7.23
C HIS A 134 -10.33 4.07 -6.93
N LEU A 135 -11.27 4.98 -6.71
CA LEU A 135 -10.97 6.37 -6.34
C LEU A 135 -10.28 6.43 -4.98
N LYS A 136 -10.70 5.61 -4.02
CA LYS A 136 -10.05 5.53 -2.70
C LYS A 136 -8.66 4.90 -2.78
N LEU A 137 -8.44 3.92 -3.63
CA LEU A 137 -7.09 3.39 -3.89
C LEU A 137 -6.20 4.47 -4.52
N THR A 138 -6.71 5.26 -5.46
CA THR A 138 -6.00 6.38 -6.08
C THR A 138 -5.58 7.43 -5.04
N GLU A 139 -6.50 7.80 -4.14
CA GLU A 139 -6.21 8.70 -3.02
C GLU A 139 -5.12 8.14 -2.09
N LEU A 140 -5.20 6.86 -1.74
CA LEU A 140 -4.19 6.19 -0.92
C LEU A 140 -2.81 6.23 -1.56
N VAL A 141 -2.71 5.89 -2.84
CA VAL A 141 -1.45 5.95 -3.60
C VAL A 141 -0.91 7.37 -3.63
N TYR A 142 -1.75 8.38 -3.92
CA TYR A 142 -1.35 9.78 -3.90
C TYR A 142 -0.78 10.20 -2.54
N LEU A 143 -1.44 9.83 -1.44
CA LEU A 143 -0.96 10.16 -0.09
C LEU A 143 0.41 9.54 0.20
N ILE A 144 0.66 8.32 -0.26
CA ILE A 144 1.95 7.64 -0.09
C ILE A 144 3.03 8.32 -0.92
N LEU A 145 2.74 8.65 -2.18
CA LEU A 145 3.70 9.31 -3.06
C LEU A 145 4.07 10.73 -2.58
N SER A 146 3.14 11.41 -1.93
CA SER A 146 3.32 12.77 -1.43
C SER A 146 4.08 12.86 -0.11
N GLN A 147 4.32 11.73 0.58
CA GLN A 147 5.00 11.72 1.88
C GLN A 147 6.51 11.99 1.79
N GLY A 148 7.09 12.02 0.64
CA GLY A 148 8.54 12.06 0.45
C GLY A 148 9.15 10.66 0.36
N GLU A 149 10.47 10.58 0.36
CA GLU A 149 11.18 9.33 0.16
C GLU A 149 11.08 8.44 1.42
N CYS A 150 10.52 7.24 1.25
CA CYS A 150 10.36 6.26 2.31
C CYS A 150 10.29 4.83 1.75
N CYS A 151 10.51 3.83 2.61
CA CYS A 151 10.46 2.42 2.23
C CYS A 151 9.12 2.02 1.61
N LEU A 152 8.01 2.53 2.13
CA LEU A 152 6.67 2.21 1.61
C LEU A 152 6.49 2.68 0.16
N LYS A 153 6.84 3.94 -0.12
CA LYS A 153 6.81 4.52 -1.48
C LYS A 153 7.71 3.72 -2.42
N SER A 154 8.98 3.52 -2.02
CA SER A 154 9.95 2.79 -2.82
C SER A 154 9.46 1.38 -3.14
N LYS A 155 8.92 0.67 -2.17
CA LYS A 155 8.46 -0.71 -2.35
C LYS A 155 7.25 -0.81 -3.28
N ILE A 156 6.30 0.09 -3.15
CA ILE A 156 5.14 0.17 -4.06
C ILE A 156 5.62 0.39 -5.50
N LEU A 157 6.55 1.31 -5.71
CA LEU A 157 7.07 1.64 -7.03
C LEU A 157 7.96 0.53 -7.62
N SER A 158 8.78 -0.14 -6.82
CA SER A 158 9.71 -1.18 -7.29
C SER A 158 9.04 -2.51 -7.64
N ASN A 159 7.89 -2.82 -7.05
CA ASN A 159 7.13 -4.03 -7.36
C ASN A 159 6.07 -3.83 -8.45
N MET A 160 6.14 -2.72 -9.15
CA MET A 160 5.43 -2.65 -10.42
C MET A 160 6.20 -3.51 -11.42
N ASP A 161 5.52 -4.45 -12.07
CA ASP A 161 5.96 -5.07 -13.34
C ASP A 161 5.91 -4.01 -14.45
N LEU A 162 6.46 -2.85 -14.17
CA LEU A 162 6.86 -1.95 -15.23
C LEU A 162 8.13 -2.59 -15.80
N THR A 163 8.00 -3.22 -16.93
CA THR A 163 9.16 -3.28 -17.81
C THR A 163 9.76 -1.88 -17.77
N LYS A 164 11.05 -1.80 -17.56
CA LYS A 164 11.81 -0.54 -17.46
C LYS A 164 11.39 0.48 -18.55
N GLU A 165 10.94 -0.01 -19.70
CA GLU A 165 10.35 0.72 -20.83
C GLU A 165 9.06 1.48 -20.48
N ASN A 166 8.14 0.93 -19.68
CA ASN A 166 6.89 1.63 -19.32
C ASN A 166 7.12 2.74 -18.29
N PHE A 167 8.07 2.57 -17.37
CA PHE A 167 8.42 3.62 -16.42
C PHE A 167 9.17 4.76 -17.12
N GLU A 168 10.13 4.44 -18.00
CA GLU A 168 10.81 5.41 -18.83
C GLU A 168 9.83 6.14 -19.77
N GLN A 169 8.80 5.47 -20.26
CA GLN A 169 7.77 6.06 -21.11
C GLN A 169 6.84 7.00 -20.33
N ILE A 170 6.49 6.66 -19.08
CA ILE A 170 5.71 7.54 -18.18
C ILE A 170 6.53 8.78 -17.82
N VAL A 171 7.78 8.60 -17.46
CA VAL A 171 8.70 9.71 -17.14
C VAL A 171 8.99 10.53 -18.38
N HIS A 172 9.21 9.90 -19.54
CA HIS A 172 9.49 10.58 -20.79
C HIS A 172 8.28 11.40 -21.30
N ASN A 173 7.07 10.88 -21.18
CA ASN A 173 5.85 11.61 -21.55
C ASN A 173 5.59 12.80 -20.63
N SER A 174 5.94 12.73 -19.35
CA SER A 174 5.81 13.87 -18.42
C SER A 174 6.83 14.98 -18.69
N ILE A 175 8.01 14.66 -19.27
CA ILE A 175 9.04 15.66 -19.63
C ILE A 175 8.73 16.34 -20.96
N PHE A 176 8.06 15.66 -21.91
CA PHE A 176 7.81 16.20 -23.26
C PHE A 176 6.49 16.96 -23.42
N THR A 177 5.59 16.94 -22.43
CA THR A 177 4.38 17.78 -22.45
C THR A 177 4.66 19.25 -22.09
N ASP A 178 5.84 19.58 -21.60
CA ASP A 178 6.24 20.96 -21.27
C ASP A 178 6.90 21.72 -22.43
N ILE A 179 6.98 21.15 -23.63
CA ILE A 179 7.50 21.83 -24.83
C ILE A 179 6.43 21.85 -25.92
N SER A 180 5.42 22.68 -25.73
CA SER A 180 4.65 23.23 -26.86
C SER A 180 4.40 24.70 -26.58
N ILE A 181 5.22 25.52 -27.21
CA ILE A 181 5.00 26.96 -27.39
C ILE A 181 3.95 27.15 -28.50
#